data_de9e8d57c67fd0ca76fd41113941a317
#
_entry.id   de9e8d57c67fd0ca76fd41113941a317
#
_cell.length_a   1.000
_cell.length_b   1.000
_cell.length_c   1.000
_cell.angle_alpha   90.00
_cell.angle_beta   90.00
_cell.angle_gamma   90.00
#
_symmetry.space_group_name_H-M   'P 1'
#
loop_
_entity.id
_entity.type
_entity.pdbx_description
1 polymer ?
#
loop_
_entity_poly.entity_id
_entity_poly.type
_entity_poly.pdbx_seq_one_letter_code
_entity_poly.pdbx_strand_id
1 'polypeptide(L)'
;MELRAQVGAPYIHDPSTIVECDGKYYTFGTGGGGLISEDGWTWKSGAVRPGRGAAPDAIKIGDRYLVAYSSTGGGSANGHVGSVLTMWNKTLDPDSADFAFTEPVVVATSNGHEDCDAIDAGLLMGPDGRLWLTYGTYYGYIRIVELDPSTGFRIEGNEPVDIAISCEASVPIYRDGWYYLLATHGTCCSGANSTYNIVVGRSKSPTGPYVDNVGRDM
;
A
#
# COMPACT_ATOMS: atom_id res chain seq x y z
N MET A 1 -31.66 9.33 0.37
CA MET A 1 -30.30 9.18 0.90
C MET A 1 -29.74 10.60 0.99
N GLU A 2 -29.62 11.16 2.16
CA GLU A 2 -29.02 12.47 2.35
C GLU A 2 -27.52 12.37 2.09
N LEU A 3 -27.01 13.17 1.18
CA LEU A 3 -25.57 13.35 0.98
C LEU A 3 -25.04 14.10 2.21
N ARG A 4 -24.38 13.38 3.10
CA ARG A 4 -23.65 14.02 4.19
C ARG A 4 -22.37 14.64 3.63
N ALA A 5 -22.21 15.94 3.82
CA ALA A 5 -20.95 16.60 3.54
C ALA A 5 -19.86 16.04 4.47
N GLN A 6 -18.65 15.83 3.96
CA GLN A 6 -17.50 15.50 4.82
C GLN A 6 -17.28 16.64 5.82
N VAL A 7 -17.19 16.30 7.09
CA VAL A 7 -16.96 17.25 8.18
C VAL A 7 -15.47 17.26 8.50
N GLY A 8 -14.90 18.44 8.64
CA GLY A 8 -13.48 18.66 8.92
C GLY A 8 -12.69 19.05 7.66
N ALA A 9 -11.37 19.02 7.77
CA ALA A 9 -10.43 19.21 6.67
C ALA A 9 -9.60 17.92 6.50
N PRO A 10 -10.19 16.83 5.98
CA PRO A 10 -9.52 15.53 5.86
C PRO A 10 -8.54 15.57 4.69
N TYR A 11 -7.38 16.20 4.93
CA TYR A 11 -6.31 16.19 3.94
C TYR A 11 -5.39 14.98 4.21
N ILE A 12 -5.24 14.16 3.20
CA ILE A 12 -4.31 13.03 3.20
C ILE A 12 -3.73 12.86 1.80
N HIS A 13 -2.46 12.52 1.71
CA HIS A 13 -1.77 12.18 0.48
C HIS A 13 -1.39 10.70 0.52
N ASP A 14 -1.62 9.97 -0.57
CA ASP A 14 -1.39 8.53 -0.70
C ASP A 14 -2.03 7.73 0.46
N PRO A 15 -3.37 7.74 0.61
CA PRO A 15 -4.01 7.04 1.72
C PRO A 15 -3.85 5.52 1.60
N SER A 16 -3.47 4.89 2.69
CA SER A 16 -3.49 3.43 2.83
C SER A 16 -4.89 2.85 2.74
N THR A 17 -4.98 1.55 2.61
CA THR A 17 -6.19 0.79 2.93
C THR A 17 -6.73 1.21 4.31
N ILE A 18 -8.06 1.38 4.39
CA ILE A 18 -8.74 1.68 5.66
C ILE A 18 -8.80 0.41 6.50
N VAL A 19 -8.32 0.51 7.74
CA VAL A 19 -8.28 -0.60 8.69
C VAL A 19 -9.11 -0.27 9.94
N GLU A 20 -9.95 -1.21 10.37
CA GLU A 20 -10.73 -1.09 11.61
C GLU A 20 -9.88 -1.55 12.79
N CYS A 21 -9.86 -0.75 13.86
CA CYS A 21 -9.25 -1.04 15.14
C CYS A 21 -10.15 -0.51 16.28
N ASP A 22 -10.62 -1.41 17.14
CA ASP A 22 -11.43 -1.09 18.32
C ASP A 22 -12.65 -0.20 18.03
N GLY A 23 -13.35 -0.50 16.93
CA GLY A 23 -14.55 0.22 16.49
C GLY A 23 -14.29 1.57 15.82
N LYS A 24 -13.04 1.93 15.59
CA LYS A 24 -12.63 3.12 14.81
C LYS A 24 -11.93 2.69 13.52
N TYR A 25 -11.92 3.57 12.55
CA TYR A 25 -11.28 3.39 11.25
C TYR A 25 -10.04 4.26 11.14
N TYR A 26 -8.98 3.69 10.60
CA TYR A 26 -7.68 4.33 10.45
C TYR A 26 -7.19 4.25 9.00
N THR A 27 -6.59 5.32 8.51
CA THR A 27 -5.82 5.33 7.26
C THR A 27 -4.58 6.18 7.45
N PHE A 28 -3.46 5.70 6.91
CA PHE A 28 -2.16 6.36 6.99
C PHE A 28 -1.83 7.01 5.65
N GLY A 29 -1.08 8.10 5.69
CA GLY A 29 -0.64 8.80 4.49
C GLY A 29 0.86 9.00 4.43
N THR A 30 1.31 9.52 3.31
CA THR A 30 2.68 10.02 3.13
C THR A 30 3.03 11.04 4.22
N GLY A 31 4.24 10.93 4.76
CA GLY A 31 4.74 11.80 5.83
C GLY A 31 4.56 11.27 7.25
N GLY A 32 3.91 10.10 7.44
CA GLY A 32 3.78 9.42 8.73
C GLY A 32 2.54 9.77 9.54
N GLY A 33 1.70 10.69 9.06
CA GLY A 33 0.39 11.00 9.62
C GLY A 33 -0.73 10.20 8.97
N GLY A 34 -1.97 10.45 9.42
CA GLY A 34 -3.15 9.84 8.84
C GLY A 34 -4.44 10.36 9.47
N LEU A 35 -5.53 9.71 9.14
CA LEU A 35 -6.86 10.08 9.57
C LEU A 35 -7.50 8.97 10.40
N ILE A 36 -8.36 9.40 11.32
CA ILE A 36 -9.20 8.53 12.17
C ILE A 36 -10.66 8.88 11.93
N SER A 37 -11.52 7.87 11.91
CA SER A 37 -12.97 8.03 11.85
C SER A 37 -13.65 7.06 12.83
N GLU A 38 -14.75 7.51 13.45
CA GLU A 38 -15.61 6.68 14.32
C GLU A 38 -16.81 6.10 13.57
N ASP A 39 -17.13 6.64 12.39
CA ASP A 39 -18.34 6.29 11.64
C ASP A 39 -18.06 5.93 10.16
N GLY A 40 -16.80 6.00 9.73
CA GLY A 40 -16.37 5.78 8.34
C GLY A 40 -16.67 6.95 7.39
N TRP A 41 -17.30 8.03 7.88
CA TRP A 41 -17.69 9.20 7.08
C TRP A 41 -17.02 10.50 7.54
N THR A 42 -16.92 10.65 8.85
CA THR A 42 -16.34 11.84 9.47
C THR A 42 -14.89 11.55 9.81
N TRP A 43 -13.98 12.21 9.11
CA TRP A 43 -12.54 11.97 9.26
C TRP A 43 -11.84 13.16 9.89
N LYS A 44 -10.91 12.89 10.82
CA LYS A 44 -10.04 13.87 11.45
C LYS A 44 -8.60 13.37 11.46
N SER A 45 -7.64 14.30 11.48
CA SER A 45 -6.23 13.95 11.70
C SER A 45 -6.03 13.31 13.06
N GLY A 46 -5.08 12.37 13.16
CA GLY A 46 -4.78 11.71 14.43
C GLY A 46 -4.11 10.35 14.31
N ALA A 47 -4.30 9.63 13.21
CA ALA A 47 -3.52 8.43 12.98
C ALA A 47 -2.05 8.79 12.78
N VAL A 48 -1.16 8.05 13.44
CA VAL A 48 0.28 8.27 13.38
C VAL A 48 1.02 6.95 13.25
N ARG A 49 2.13 6.95 12.55
CA ARG A 49 3.11 5.88 12.49
C ARG A 49 4.53 6.45 12.59
N PRO A 50 5.49 5.70 13.12
CA PRO A 50 6.90 6.09 13.08
C PRO A 50 7.42 6.16 11.64
N GLY A 51 8.51 6.88 11.48
CA GLY A 51 9.13 7.11 10.19
C GLY A 51 8.30 8.04 9.31
N ARG A 52 8.97 8.85 8.58
CA ARG A 52 8.33 9.60 7.48
C ARG A 52 8.13 8.67 6.28
N GLY A 53 8.32 9.05 5.11
CA GLY A 53 8.25 8.20 3.94
C GLY A 53 6.89 8.26 3.27
N ALA A 54 6.73 7.49 2.21
CA ALA A 54 5.66 7.65 1.25
C ALA A 54 4.79 6.41 1.11
N ALA A 55 3.58 6.65 0.58
CA ALA A 55 2.64 5.66 0.07
C ALA A 55 2.53 4.40 0.95
N PRO A 56 2.03 4.54 2.18
CA PRO A 56 1.86 3.41 3.09
C PRO A 56 0.68 2.54 2.71
N ASP A 57 0.71 1.29 3.16
CA ASP A 57 -0.48 0.46 3.26
C ASP A 57 -0.56 -0.23 4.61
N ALA A 58 -1.74 -0.70 4.99
CA ALA A 58 -1.99 -1.30 6.28
C ALA A 58 -2.99 -2.46 6.17
N ILE A 59 -2.74 -3.52 6.93
CA ILE A 59 -3.60 -4.70 7.00
C ILE A 59 -3.68 -5.25 8.42
N LYS A 60 -4.86 -5.74 8.81
CA LYS A 60 -5.04 -6.49 10.06
C LYS A 60 -4.73 -7.96 9.83
N ILE A 61 -3.86 -8.54 10.66
CA ILE A 61 -3.51 -9.96 10.63
C ILE A 61 -3.63 -10.51 12.05
N GLY A 62 -4.65 -11.34 12.26
CA GLY A 62 -4.97 -11.84 13.61
C GLY A 62 -5.36 -10.70 14.54
N ASP A 63 -4.62 -10.53 15.62
CA ASP A 63 -4.84 -9.54 16.68
C ASP A 63 -3.94 -8.29 16.57
N ARG A 64 -3.24 -8.10 15.47
CA ARG A 64 -2.30 -7.01 15.26
C ARG A 64 -2.37 -6.46 13.83
N TYR A 65 -1.65 -5.38 13.60
CA TYR A 65 -1.66 -4.62 12.36
C TYR A 65 -0.26 -4.56 11.77
N LEU A 66 -0.13 -4.95 10.50
CA LEU A 66 1.07 -4.74 9.71
C LEU A 66 0.90 -3.46 8.91
N VAL A 67 1.88 -2.58 8.99
CA VAL A 67 1.96 -1.36 8.17
C VAL A 67 3.21 -1.46 7.31
N ALA A 68 3.03 -1.28 6.00
CA ALA A 68 4.11 -1.12 5.04
C ALA A 68 4.21 0.34 4.61
N TYR A 69 5.40 0.82 4.32
CA TYR A 69 5.62 2.18 3.79
C TYR A 69 6.97 2.25 3.08
N SER A 70 7.15 3.29 2.28
CA SER A 70 8.37 3.47 1.50
C SER A 70 9.25 4.55 2.09
N SER A 71 10.52 4.23 2.29
CA SER A 71 11.57 5.21 2.57
C SER A 71 12.24 5.55 1.24
N THR A 72 11.91 6.70 0.67
CA THR A 72 12.45 7.12 -0.63
C THR A 72 13.59 8.11 -0.47
N GLY A 73 14.64 7.89 -1.22
CA GLY A 73 15.79 8.82 -1.33
C GLY A 73 15.56 9.99 -2.29
N GLY A 74 14.32 10.27 -2.68
CA GLY A 74 13.97 11.28 -3.68
C GLY A 74 14.14 10.77 -5.12
N GLY A 75 13.18 11.16 -5.98
CA GLY A 75 13.21 10.80 -7.40
C GLY A 75 14.43 11.34 -8.11
N SER A 76 15.11 10.50 -8.83
CA SER A 76 16.08 10.90 -9.84
C SER A 76 15.50 10.65 -11.23
N ALA A 77 16.05 11.30 -12.24
CA ALA A 77 15.66 11.06 -13.63
C ALA A 77 15.90 9.61 -14.10
N ASN A 78 16.55 8.79 -13.30
CA ASN A 78 16.97 7.42 -13.59
C ASN A 78 16.35 6.39 -12.63
N GLY A 79 15.20 6.67 -12.03
CA GLY A 79 14.56 5.79 -11.07
C GLY A 79 14.77 6.22 -9.61
N HIS A 80 14.10 5.53 -8.70
CA HIS A 80 14.10 5.86 -7.28
C HIS A 80 15.02 4.92 -6.51
N VAL A 81 15.95 5.51 -5.77
CA VAL A 81 16.65 4.79 -4.71
C VAL A 81 15.74 4.78 -3.50
N GLY A 82 15.30 3.62 -3.06
CA GLY A 82 14.37 3.51 -1.97
C GLY A 82 14.32 2.13 -1.33
N SER A 83 13.46 2.03 -0.34
CA SER A 83 13.16 0.78 0.35
C SER A 83 11.70 0.74 0.76
N VAL A 84 11.08 -0.41 0.66
CA VAL A 84 9.81 -0.70 1.34
C VAL A 84 10.12 -1.36 2.67
N LEU A 85 9.50 -0.86 3.72
CA LEU A 85 9.66 -1.34 5.09
C LEU A 85 8.32 -1.80 5.65
N THR A 86 8.36 -2.77 6.56
CA THR A 86 7.21 -3.24 7.32
C THR A 86 7.44 -3.08 8.82
N MET A 87 6.37 -2.84 9.57
CA MET A 87 6.36 -2.77 11.02
C MET A 87 5.01 -3.19 11.58
N TRP A 88 5.01 -3.68 12.81
CA TRP A 88 3.81 -4.14 13.50
C TRP A 88 3.39 -3.21 14.62
N ASN A 89 2.07 -3.20 14.89
CA ASN A 89 1.52 -2.68 16.13
C ASN A 89 0.33 -3.55 16.59
N LYS A 90 0.09 -3.62 17.89
CA LYS A 90 -1.08 -4.29 18.45
C LYS A 90 -2.35 -3.47 18.33
N THR A 91 -2.23 -2.16 18.29
CA THR A 91 -3.34 -1.22 18.16
C THR A 91 -2.97 -0.07 17.26
N LEU A 92 -3.96 0.56 16.64
CA LEU A 92 -3.76 1.79 15.85
C LEU A 92 -4.21 3.04 16.62
N ASP A 93 -4.74 2.89 17.85
CA ASP A 93 -5.14 4.00 18.70
C ASP A 93 -3.91 4.62 19.38
N PRO A 94 -3.49 5.85 19.03
CA PRO A 94 -2.32 6.48 19.60
C PRO A 94 -2.47 6.84 21.10
N ASP A 95 -3.70 6.83 21.61
CA ASP A 95 -3.98 7.08 23.02
C ASP A 95 -3.92 5.80 23.88
N SER A 96 -3.78 4.63 23.24
CA SER A 96 -3.66 3.35 23.94
C SER A 96 -2.29 3.16 24.57
N ALA A 97 -2.27 2.56 25.79
CA ALA A 97 -1.03 2.17 26.46
C ALA A 97 -0.22 1.10 25.68
N ASP A 98 -0.88 0.34 24.82
CA ASP A 98 -0.27 -0.70 23.95
C ASP A 98 0.18 -0.15 22.60
N PHE A 99 0.06 1.16 22.37
CA PHE A 99 0.48 1.77 21.12
C PHE A 99 2.01 1.81 21.01
N ALA A 100 2.57 0.80 20.37
CA ALA A 100 4.00 0.67 20.16
C ALA A 100 4.29 -0.10 18.87
N PHE A 101 4.81 0.61 17.87
CA PHE A 101 5.31 -0.04 16.66
C PHE A 101 6.62 -0.76 16.92
N THR A 102 6.82 -1.90 16.26
CA THR A 102 8.13 -2.54 16.21
C THR A 102 9.12 -1.70 15.40
N GLU A 103 10.41 -1.99 15.53
CA GLU A 103 11.40 -1.46 14.59
C GLU A 103 11.04 -1.87 13.15
N PRO A 104 11.16 -0.95 12.19
CA PRO A 104 10.85 -1.25 10.82
C PRO A 104 11.90 -2.17 10.19
N VAL A 105 11.45 -3.09 9.34
CA VAL A 105 12.31 -4.04 8.63
C VAL A 105 12.19 -3.82 7.13
N VAL A 106 13.32 -3.74 6.44
CA VAL A 106 13.38 -3.61 4.98
C VAL A 106 12.99 -4.92 4.32
N VAL A 107 12.01 -4.89 3.43
CA VAL A 107 11.50 -6.07 2.69
C VAL A 107 11.71 -5.98 1.18
N ALA A 108 11.91 -4.78 0.64
CA ALA A 108 12.30 -4.56 -0.75
C ALA A 108 13.20 -3.32 -0.85
N THR A 109 14.07 -3.31 -1.84
CA THR A 109 14.98 -2.18 -2.12
C THR A 109 15.09 -1.93 -3.62
N SER A 110 15.42 -0.70 -3.98
CA SER A 110 15.89 -0.33 -5.31
C SER A 110 17.09 0.60 -5.19
N ASN A 111 18.02 0.51 -6.14
CA ASN A 111 19.26 1.29 -6.14
C ASN A 111 19.36 2.27 -7.33
N GLY A 112 18.28 2.41 -8.10
CA GLY A 112 18.19 3.29 -9.26
C GLY A 112 18.78 2.67 -10.56
N HIS A 113 19.13 1.40 -10.53
CA HIS A 113 19.61 0.64 -11.69
C HIS A 113 18.69 -0.53 -12.06
N GLU A 114 17.76 -0.88 -11.16
CA GLU A 114 16.74 -1.85 -11.45
C GLU A 114 15.63 -1.24 -12.33
N ASP A 115 14.85 -2.14 -12.90
CA ASP A 115 13.64 -1.84 -13.65
C ASP A 115 12.38 -1.79 -12.77
N CYS A 116 12.56 -1.51 -11.48
CA CYS A 116 11.50 -1.36 -10.49
C CYS A 116 11.94 -0.39 -9.39
N ASP A 117 11.04 0.45 -8.94
CA ASP A 117 11.25 1.33 -7.78
C ASP A 117 10.65 0.69 -6.52
N ALA A 118 11.37 0.73 -5.40
CA ALA A 118 10.87 0.24 -4.11
C ALA A 118 10.03 1.32 -3.40
N ILE A 119 8.83 1.55 -3.92
CA ILE A 119 7.85 2.52 -3.43
C ILE A 119 6.42 1.99 -3.65
N ASP A 120 5.41 2.67 -3.11
CA ASP A 120 3.98 2.39 -3.30
C ASP A 120 3.59 0.98 -2.85
N ALA A 121 3.76 0.71 -1.57
CA ALA A 121 3.44 -0.57 -0.97
C ALA A 121 1.94 -0.88 -0.99
N GLY A 122 1.56 -2.10 -1.43
CA GLY A 122 0.20 -2.64 -1.33
C GLY A 122 0.22 -4.03 -0.68
N LEU A 123 -0.58 -4.24 0.35
CA LEU A 123 -0.63 -5.49 1.12
C LEU A 123 -1.87 -6.31 0.81
N LEU A 124 -1.73 -7.63 0.73
CA LEU A 124 -2.84 -8.56 0.54
C LEU A 124 -2.63 -9.84 1.34
N MET A 125 -3.63 -10.21 2.13
CA MET A 125 -3.75 -11.58 2.65
C MET A 125 -4.55 -12.41 1.66
N GLY A 126 -3.92 -13.43 1.09
CA GLY A 126 -4.57 -14.38 0.21
C GLY A 126 -5.52 -15.32 0.95
N PRO A 127 -6.42 -16.01 0.24
CA PRO A 127 -7.37 -16.96 0.84
C PRO A 127 -6.72 -18.20 1.41
N ASP A 128 -5.48 -18.46 1.04
CA ASP A 128 -4.62 -19.55 1.50
C ASP A 128 -3.76 -19.16 2.71
N GLY A 129 -3.92 -17.93 3.22
CA GLY A 129 -3.17 -17.40 4.35
C GLY A 129 -1.77 -16.89 3.99
N ARG A 130 -1.43 -16.80 2.72
CA ARG A 130 -0.18 -16.21 2.25
C ARG A 130 -0.29 -14.68 2.23
N LEU A 131 0.72 -14.01 2.72
CA LEU A 131 0.81 -12.56 2.73
C LEU A 131 1.64 -12.07 1.54
N TRP A 132 1.07 -11.14 0.80
CA TRP A 132 1.68 -10.57 -0.39
C TRP A 132 1.91 -9.07 -0.23
N LEU A 133 3.01 -8.60 -0.81
CA LEU A 133 3.35 -7.18 -0.93
C LEU A 133 3.57 -6.85 -2.41
N THR A 134 2.85 -5.85 -2.91
CA THR A 134 3.15 -5.22 -4.20
C THR A 134 3.90 -3.91 -4.00
N TYR A 135 4.75 -3.53 -4.95
CA TYR A 135 5.48 -2.26 -4.96
C TYR A 135 5.94 -1.93 -6.38
N GLY A 136 6.21 -0.67 -6.66
CA GLY A 136 6.71 -0.22 -7.96
C GLY A 136 6.02 1.05 -8.46
N THR A 137 6.55 1.62 -9.55
CA THR A 137 6.02 2.80 -10.22
C THR A 137 5.97 2.62 -11.74
N TYR A 138 5.41 3.62 -12.43
CA TYR A 138 5.37 3.66 -13.90
C TYR A 138 6.74 3.89 -14.57
N TYR A 139 7.80 4.07 -13.81
CA TYR A 139 9.18 4.09 -14.34
C TYR A 139 9.76 2.69 -14.58
N GLY A 140 9.04 1.64 -14.18
CA GLY A 140 9.43 0.27 -14.35
C GLY A 140 8.25 -0.68 -14.13
N TYR A 141 8.53 -1.83 -13.54
CA TYR A 141 7.51 -2.83 -13.23
C TYR A 141 6.89 -2.60 -11.86
N ILE A 142 5.62 -3.01 -11.74
CA ILE A 142 5.04 -3.36 -10.45
C ILE A 142 5.46 -4.79 -10.14
N ARG A 143 6.02 -5.00 -8.97
CA ARG A 143 6.45 -6.30 -8.45
C ARG A 143 5.56 -6.78 -7.32
N ILE A 144 5.44 -8.09 -7.20
CA ILE A 144 4.85 -8.75 -6.05
C ILE A 144 5.86 -9.70 -5.42
N VAL A 145 5.89 -9.72 -4.08
CA VAL A 145 6.72 -10.63 -3.29
C VAL A 145 5.92 -11.19 -2.13
N GLU A 146 6.24 -12.41 -1.73
CA GLU A 146 5.63 -13.04 -0.56
C GLU A 146 6.35 -12.66 0.72
N LEU A 147 5.56 -12.33 1.74
CA LEU A 147 6.02 -12.09 3.11
C LEU A 147 5.56 -13.21 4.04
N ASP A 148 6.32 -13.49 5.08
CA ASP A 148 5.87 -14.33 6.18
C ASP A 148 4.80 -13.59 7.01
N PRO A 149 3.56 -14.10 7.09
CA PRO A 149 2.48 -13.42 7.79
C PRO A 149 2.68 -13.34 9.31
N SER A 150 3.60 -14.11 9.87
CA SER A 150 3.93 -14.07 11.29
C SER A 150 4.94 -12.97 11.64
N THR A 151 5.85 -12.68 10.74
CA THR A 151 6.94 -11.70 10.95
C THR A 151 6.76 -10.42 10.14
N GLY A 152 6.07 -10.47 9.01
CA GLY A 152 6.02 -9.37 8.03
C GLY A 152 7.30 -9.23 7.21
N PHE A 153 8.21 -10.20 7.30
CA PHE A 153 9.48 -10.19 6.59
C PHE A 153 9.36 -10.90 5.24
N ARG A 154 10.21 -10.53 4.32
CA ARG A 154 10.34 -11.26 3.06
C ARG A 154 10.77 -12.70 3.33
N ILE A 155 10.13 -13.66 2.66
CA ILE A 155 10.53 -15.06 2.73
C ILE A 155 11.82 -15.22 1.93
N GLU A 156 12.85 -15.77 2.58
CA GLU A 156 14.14 -16.01 1.94
C GLU A 156 14.00 -16.98 0.77
N GLY A 157 14.63 -16.65 -0.35
CA GLY A 157 14.59 -17.45 -1.59
C GLY A 157 13.35 -17.18 -2.46
N ASN A 158 12.37 -16.40 -2.01
CA ASN A 158 11.26 -15.97 -2.85
C ASN A 158 11.64 -14.71 -3.61
N GLU A 159 11.86 -14.86 -4.92
CA GLU A 159 12.17 -13.72 -5.78
C GLU A 159 10.89 -12.93 -6.13
N PRO A 160 10.97 -11.60 -6.25
CA PRO A 160 9.86 -10.80 -6.72
C PRO A 160 9.47 -11.16 -8.15
N VAL A 161 8.17 -11.07 -8.44
CA VAL A 161 7.61 -11.33 -9.77
C VAL A 161 7.05 -10.04 -10.35
N ASP A 162 7.39 -9.73 -11.60
CA ASP A 162 6.83 -8.61 -12.34
C ASP A 162 5.38 -8.93 -12.74
N ILE A 163 4.44 -8.04 -12.38
CA ILE A 163 3.00 -8.29 -12.54
C ILE A 163 2.25 -7.23 -13.33
N ALA A 164 2.81 -6.05 -13.49
CA ALA A 164 2.23 -4.96 -14.29
C ALA A 164 3.31 -3.96 -14.70
N ILE A 165 2.99 -3.10 -15.67
CA ILE A 165 3.88 -2.03 -16.16
C ILE A 165 3.09 -0.76 -16.43
N SER A 166 3.78 0.38 -16.47
CA SER A 166 3.17 1.70 -16.81
C SER A 166 2.07 2.15 -15.85
N CYS A 167 2.13 1.73 -14.61
CA CYS A 167 1.21 2.16 -13.54
C CYS A 167 1.95 2.27 -12.20
N GLU A 168 1.29 2.82 -11.20
CA GLU A 168 1.80 2.94 -9.82
C GLU A 168 0.69 2.82 -8.79
N ALA A 169 1.02 2.96 -7.50
CA ALA A 169 0.07 2.90 -6.39
C ALA A 169 -0.83 1.65 -6.45
N SER A 170 -0.19 0.49 -6.61
CA SER A 170 -0.88 -0.77 -6.81
C SER A 170 -1.57 -1.26 -5.54
N VAL A 171 -2.85 -1.62 -5.67
CA VAL A 171 -3.67 -2.19 -4.60
C VAL A 171 -4.15 -3.57 -5.01
N PRO A 172 -3.56 -4.65 -4.44
CA PRO A 172 -4.02 -6.00 -4.71
C PRO A 172 -5.24 -6.34 -3.85
N ILE A 173 -6.25 -6.97 -4.45
CA ILE A 173 -7.47 -7.40 -3.78
C ILE A 173 -7.79 -8.84 -4.18
N TYR A 174 -8.26 -9.67 -3.22
CA TYR A 174 -8.84 -10.97 -3.53
C TYR A 174 -10.36 -10.94 -3.29
N ARG A 175 -11.11 -11.36 -4.30
CA ARG A 175 -12.56 -11.46 -4.21
C ARG A 175 -13.12 -12.53 -5.16
N ASP A 176 -14.03 -13.36 -4.66
CA ASP A 176 -14.81 -14.32 -5.45
C ASP A 176 -13.95 -15.24 -6.33
N GLY A 177 -12.80 -15.71 -5.80
CA GLY A 177 -11.89 -16.62 -6.50
C GLY A 177 -10.99 -15.95 -7.53
N TRP A 178 -10.85 -14.62 -7.48
CA TRP A 178 -9.98 -13.83 -8.33
C TRP A 178 -9.11 -12.87 -7.52
N TYR A 179 -7.88 -12.72 -7.97
CA TYR A 179 -7.01 -11.62 -7.58
C TYR A 179 -7.25 -10.46 -8.54
N TYR A 180 -7.44 -9.28 -8.01
CA TYR A 180 -7.54 -8.03 -8.77
C TYR A 180 -6.35 -7.16 -8.42
N LEU A 181 -5.78 -6.51 -9.41
CA LEU A 181 -4.80 -5.46 -9.24
C LEU A 181 -5.41 -4.15 -9.73
N LEU A 182 -5.62 -3.22 -8.82
CA LEU A 182 -5.96 -1.84 -9.13
C LEU A 182 -4.68 -1.04 -9.11
N ALA A 183 -4.46 -0.18 -10.08
CA ALA A 183 -3.30 0.69 -10.10
C ALA A 183 -3.64 2.04 -10.74
N THR A 184 -2.83 3.04 -10.49
CA THR A 184 -2.98 4.37 -11.05
C THR A 184 -2.13 4.50 -12.31
N HIS A 185 -2.73 5.07 -13.35
CA HIS A 185 -2.07 5.36 -14.62
C HIS A 185 -2.21 6.84 -14.95
N GLY A 186 -1.24 7.40 -15.67
CA GLY A 186 -1.22 8.80 -16.06
C GLY A 186 -0.20 9.64 -15.31
N THR A 187 -0.39 10.96 -15.28
CA THR A 187 0.56 11.90 -14.69
C THR A 187 0.08 12.36 -13.32
N CYS A 188 0.94 12.17 -12.29
CA CYS A 188 0.70 12.65 -10.94
C CYS A 188 1.13 14.11 -10.73
N CYS A 189 0.74 14.65 -9.58
CA CYS A 189 1.41 15.78 -8.92
C CYS A 189 1.40 17.10 -9.69
N SER A 190 0.49 17.24 -10.66
CA SER A 190 0.32 18.41 -11.54
C SER A 190 -0.93 19.24 -11.21
N GLY A 191 -1.51 19.06 -10.01
CA GLY A 191 -2.74 19.73 -9.59
C GLY A 191 -3.88 19.45 -10.58
N ALA A 192 -4.55 20.49 -11.08
CA ALA A 192 -5.64 20.36 -12.04
C ALA A 192 -5.23 19.78 -13.42
N ASN A 193 -3.93 19.66 -13.69
CA ASN A 193 -3.39 19.07 -14.90
C ASN A 193 -3.01 17.60 -14.73
N SER A 194 -3.22 17.02 -13.55
CA SER A 194 -3.04 15.59 -13.34
C SER A 194 -4.04 14.79 -14.17
N THR A 195 -3.57 13.69 -14.76
CA THR A 195 -4.37 12.85 -15.67
C THR A 195 -4.65 11.48 -15.11
N TYR A 196 -4.51 11.32 -13.80
CA TYR A 196 -4.69 10.03 -13.13
C TYR A 196 -6.03 9.38 -13.46
N ASN A 197 -5.96 8.12 -13.79
CA ASN A 197 -7.10 7.22 -13.91
C ASN A 197 -6.71 5.86 -13.30
N ILE A 198 -7.70 5.04 -12.98
CA ILE A 198 -7.48 3.71 -12.40
C ILE A 198 -7.55 2.69 -13.52
N VAL A 199 -6.52 1.85 -13.61
CA VAL A 199 -6.50 0.63 -14.40
C VAL A 199 -6.76 -0.56 -13.50
N VAL A 200 -7.39 -1.60 -14.04
CA VAL A 200 -7.75 -2.80 -13.29
C VAL A 200 -7.49 -4.03 -14.13
N GLY A 201 -6.72 -4.96 -13.58
CA GLY A 201 -6.59 -6.29 -14.13
C GLY A 201 -7.00 -7.36 -13.12
N ARG A 202 -7.21 -8.58 -13.59
CA ARG A 202 -7.50 -9.74 -12.73
C ARG A 202 -6.71 -10.96 -13.13
N SER A 203 -6.45 -11.82 -12.14
CA SER A 203 -5.73 -13.08 -12.32
C SER A 203 -6.32 -14.20 -11.47
N LYS A 204 -5.99 -15.44 -11.78
CA LYS A 204 -6.24 -16.60 -10.91
C LYS A 204 -5.11 -16.86 -9.92
N SER A 205 -3.97 -16.21 -10.10
CA SER A 205 -2.79 -16.27 -9.24
C SER A 205 -2.44 -14.88 -8.70
N PRO A 206 -1.94 -14.75 -7.48
CA PRO A 206 -1.43 -13.48 -6.97
C PRO A 206 -0.24 -12.95 -7.79
N THR A 207 0.51 -13.84 -8.43
CA THR A 207 1.67 -13.52 -9.26
C THR A 207 1.33 -13.31 -10.74
N GLY A 208 0.04 -13.17 -11.07
CA GLY A 208 -0.39 -12.91 -12.44
C GLY A 208 -0.51 -14.16 -13.33
N PRO A 209 -0.62 -13.98 -14.67
CA PRO A 209 -0.73 -12.68 -15.31
C PRO A 209 -2.04 -11.96 -14.98
N TYR A 210 -1.97 -10.64 -14.79
CA TYR A 210 -3.14 -9.80 -14.61
C TYR A 210 -3.60 -9.26 -15.95
N VAL A 211 -4.84 -9.54 -16.31
CA VAL A 211 -5.40 -9.11 -17.60
C VAL A 211 -6.59 -8.17 -17.39
N ASP A 212 -6.68 -7.18 -18.28
CA ASP A 212 -7.79 -6.22 -18.30
C ASP A 212 -9.10 -6.88 -18.80
N ASN A 213 -10.15 -6.10 -18.97
CA ASN A 213 -11.48 -6.57 -19.39
C ASN A 213 -11.54 -7.02 -20.87
N VAL A 214 -10.49 -6.78 -21.67
CA VAL A 214 -10.38 -7.23 -23.07
C VAL A 214 -9.26 -8.28 -23.22
N GLY A 215 -8.66 -8.75 -22.12
CA GLY A 215 -7.66 -9.82 -22.11
C GLY A 215 -6.23 -9.38 -22.41
N ARG A 216 -5.91 -8.09 -22.22
CA ARG A 216 -4.54 -7.59 -22.34
C ARG A 216 -3.85 -7.61 -20.99
N ASP A 217 -2.57 -7.96 -20.97
CA ASP A 217 -1.73 -7.87 -19.78
C ASP A 217 -1.59 -6.41 -19.32
N MET A 218 -1.53 -6.23 -17.99
CA MET A 218 -1.31 -4.94 -17.36
C MET A 218 0.16 -4.50 -17.45
#